data_940d653883ab5b4bb6e338b08b478861
#
_entry.id   940d653883ab5b4bb6e338b08b478861
#
_cell.length_a   1.000
_cell.length_b   1.000
_cell.length_c   1.000
_cell.angle_alpha   90.00
_cell.angle_beta   90.00
_cell.angle_gamma   90.00
#
_symmetry.space_group_name_H-M   'P 1'
#
loop_
_entity.id
_entity.type
_entity.pdbx_description
1 polymer ?
#
loop_
_entity_poly.entity_id
_entity_poly.type
_entity_poly.pdbx_seq_one_letter_code
_entity_poly.pdbx_strand_id
1 'polypeptide(L)'
;MSESRKVAVITGASQGIGAGLVEAFLDKGYRVVATSRSVKANGNPDLIAVPGDIADPATGPRVIEEALKQFGRIDTLVNNAGIFVASPFTSYTAEQYGEVVATNLDGFFHITQAAVEVMEKQGFGHVVSITTTLVDQPTSKVPSVLASLTKGGIAAATKSLAVEYAARGIRVNAVSPGIIKTPMHAPESHEFLAGLHPVNRLGEVSDIVDAVLYLDGAPFVTGEILHVDGGQVAGI
;
A
#
# COMPACT_ATOMS: atom_id res chain seq x y z
N MET A 1 -13.36 -23.93 -19.94
CA MET A 1 -12.34 -23.87 -18.85
C MET A 1 -12.71 -22.66 -17.99
N SER A 2 -13.05 -22.84 -16.71
CA SER A 2 -13.33 -21.68 -15.85
C SER A 2 -12.03 -20.87 -15.75
N GLU A 3 -12.06 -19.58 -16.10
CA GLU A 3 -10.94 -18.70 -15.85
C GLU A 3 -10.55 -18.80 -14.37
N SER A 4 -9.27 -19.06 -14.12
CA SER A 4 -8.79 -19.11 -12.74
C SER A 4 -8.97 -17.72 -12.14
N ARG A 5 -9.67 -17.63 -11.00
CA ARG A 5 -9.92 -16.35 -10.31
C ARG A 5 -8.59 -15.64 -9.97
N LYS A 6 -8.60 -14.34 -10.13
CA LYS A 6 -7.43 -13.51 -9.80
C LYS A 6 -7.13 -13.52 -8.29
N VAL A 7 -5.87 -13.29 -7.93
CA VAL A 7 -5.37 -13.31 -6.55
C VAL A 7 -4.74 -11.96 -6.21
N ALA A 8 -5.19 -11.33 -5.13
CA ALA A 8 -4.60 -10.15 -4.56
C ALA A 8 -3.90 -10.46 -3.22
N VAL A 9 -2.70 -9.94 -3.04
CA VAL A 9 -1.96 -9.96 -1.77
C VAL A 9 -1.98 -8.56 -1.19
N ILE A 10 -2.44 -8.39 0.07
CA ILE A 10 -2.63 -7.08 0.70
C ILE A 10 -1.91 -7.05 2.04
N THR A 11 -0.97 -6.09 2.20
CA THR A 11 -0.26 -5.87 3.47
C THR A 11 -0.96 -4.81 4.32
N GLY A 12 -0.78 -4.87 5.65
CA GLY A 12 -1.46 -3.95 6.57
C GLY A 12 -2.98 -4.13 6.59
N ALA A 13 -3.46 -5.34 6.38
CA ALA A 13 -4.83 -5.68 6.03
C ALA A 13 -5.84 -5.72 7.20
N SER A 14 -5.42 -5.42 8.44
CA SER A 14 -6.29 -5.61 9.63
C SER A 14 -7.22 -4.44 9.91
N GLN A 15 -7.00 -3.27 9.33
CA GLN A 15 -7.77 -2.06 9.59
C GLN A 15 -7.59 -1.00 8.49
N GLY A 16 -8.40 0.06 8.53
CA GLY A 16 -8.27 1.23 7.65
C GLY A 16 -8.29 0.87 6.17
N ILE A 17 -7.40 1.47 5.39
CA ILE A 17 -7.30 1.28 3.94
C ILE A 17 -7.12 -0.20 3.59
N GLY A 18 -6.24 -0.92 4.29
CA GLY A 18 -5.97 -2.33 4.02
C GLY A 18 -7.18 -3.23 4.20
N ALA A 19 -7.99 -3.03 5.25
CA ALA A 19 -9.22 -3.78 5.46
C ALA A 19 -10.26 -3.47 4.37
N GLY A 20 -10.44 -2.19 4.00
CA GLY A 20 -11.33 -1.81 2.90
C GLY A 20 -10.90 -2.41 1.56
N LEU A 21 -9.60 -2.51 1.29
CA LEU A 21 -9.08 -3.16 0.10
C LEU A 21 -9.37 -4.67 0.10
N VAL A 22 -9.25 -5.36 1.24
CA VAL A 22 -9.60 -6.79 1.34
C VAL A 22 -11.05 -7.00 0.93
N GLU A 23 -11.98 -6.24 1.50
CA GLU A 23 -13.40 -6.32 1.17
C GLU A 23 -13.65 -6.05 -0.32
N ALA A 24 -13.09 -4.97 -0.86
CA ALA A 24 -13.30 -4.56 -2.23
C ALA A 24 -12.74 -5.57 -3.26
N PHE A 25 -11.58 -6.17 -3.02
CA PHE A 25 -11.06 -7.22 -3.90
C PHE A 25 -11.88 -8.51 -3.83
N LEU A 26 -12.38 -8.89 -2.64
CA LEU A 26 -13.32 -10.02 -2.52
C LEU A 26 -14.61 -9.75 -3.29
N ASP A 27 -15.20 -8.56 -3.18
CA ASP A 27 -16.41 -8.15 -3.90
C ASP A 27 -16.21 -8.13 -5.43
N LYS A 28 -14.99 -7.86 -5.89
CA LYS A 28 -14.59 -8.01 -7.31
C LYS A 28 -14.36 -9.46 -7.73
N GLY A 29 -14.56 -10.43 -6.84
CA GLY A 29 -14.39 -11.85 -7.13
C GLY A 29 -12.95 -12.36 -7.08
N TYR A 30 -12.01 -11.58 -6.54
CA TYR A 30 -10.66 -12.04 -6.28
C TYR A 30 -10.62 -13.03 -5.12
N ARG A 31 -9.58 -13.85 -5.08
CA ARG A 31 -9.08 -14.47 -3.86
C ARG A 31 -8.07 -13.54 -3.22
N VAL A 32 -8.08 -13.44 -1.90
CA VAL A 32 -7.24 -12.48 -1.18
C VAL A 32 -6.34 -13.19 -0.17
N VAL A 33 -5.06 -12.84 -0.17
CA VAL A 33 -4.13 -13.16 0.92
C VAL A 33 -3.84 -11.88 1.68
N ALA A 34 -4.30 -11.83 2.91
CA ALA A 34 -4.18 -10.68 3.79
C ALA A 34 -3.08 -10.89 4.83
N THR A 35 -2.18 -9.92 5.01
CA THR A 35 -1.15 -9.98 6.05
C THR A 35 -1.13 -8.71 6.90
N SER A 36 -1.00 -8.91 8.18
CA SER A 36 -0.66 -7.92 9.21
C SER A 36 -0.32 -8.65 10.51
N ARG A 37 0.16 -7.92 11.51
CA ARG A 37 0.43 -8.51 12.84
C ARG A 37 -0.80 -9.11 13.52
N SER A 38 -2.00 -8.58 13.22
CA SER A 38 -3.25 -8.94 13.91
C SER A 38 -4.36 -9.43 12.98
N VAL A 39 -4.06 -9.70 11.70
CA VAL A 39 -5.06 -10.23 10.77
C VAL A 39 -5.56 -11.61 11.23
N LYS A 40 -6.87 -11.85 11.08
CA LYS A 40 -7.52 -13.11 11.47
C LYS A 40 -8.33 -13.65 10.30
N ALA A 41 -8.37 -14.97 10.18
CA ALA A 41 -9.31 -15.66 9.31
C ALA A 41 -10.76 -15.37 9.76
N ASN A 42 -11.66 -15.17 8.80
CA ASN A 42 -13.07 -14.89 9.05
C ASN A 42 -14.01 -16.00 8.53
N GLY A 43 -13.44 -17.15 8.12
CA GLY A 43 -14.20 -18.28 7.56
C GLY A 43 -14.54 -18.15 6.07
N ASN A 44 -14.21 -17.05 5.41
CA ASN A 44 -14.37 -16.91 3.96
C ASN A 44 -13.31 -17.78 3.25
N PRO A 45 -13.68 -18.76 2.39
CA PRO A 45 -12.73 -19.63 1.69
C PRO A 45 -11.86 -18.88 0.67
N ASP A 46 -12.27 -17.68 0.28
CA ASP A 46 -11.54 -16.81 -0.65
C ASP A 46 -10.57 -15.84 0.06
N LEU A 47 -10.50 -15.89 1.39
CA LEU A 47 -9.60 -15.06 2.21
C LEU A 47 -8.66 -15.94 3.04
N ILE A 48 -7.37 -15.82 2.77
CA ILE A 48 -6.31 -16.42 3.60
C ILE A 48 -5.66 -15.32 4.45
N ALA A 49 -5.69 -15.51 5.76
CA ALA A 49 -5.00 -14.64 6.70
C ALA A 49 -3.63 -15.23 7.04
N VAL A 50 -2.57 -14.48 6.81
CA VAL A 50 -1.18 -14.83 7.13
C VAL A 50 -0.61 -13.82 8.13
N PRO A 51 -0.73 -14.06 9.45
CA PRO A 51 -0.21 -13.13 10.45
C PRO A 51 1.31 -13.01 10.36
N GLY A 52 1.83 -11.77 10.47
CA GLY A 52 3.26 -11.50 10.48
C GLY A 52 3.57 -10.01 10.57
N ASP A 53 4.75 -9.70 11.08
CA ASP A 53 5.28 -8.34 11.01
C ASP A 53 6.01 -8.16 9.69
N ILE A 54 5.59 -7.16 8.90
CA ILE A 54 6.20 -6.90 7.60
C ILE A 54 7.65 -6.41 7.71
N ALA A 55 8.05 -5.90 8.86
CA ALA A 55 9.42 -5.51 9.17
C ALA A 55 10.37 -6.73 9.29
N ASP A 56 9.82 -7.94 9.53
CA ASP A 56 10.59 -9.18 9.49
C ASP A 56 10.82 -9.59 8.02
N PRO A 57 12.08 -9.70 7.55
CA PRO A 57 12.39 -10.03 6.16
C PRO A 57 11.85 -11.39 5.71
N ALA A 58 11.56 -12.31 6.63
CA ALA A 58 10.96 -13.61 6.32
C ALA A 58 9.45 -13.53 6.06
N THR A 59 8.75 -12.47 6.52
CA THR A 59 7.30 -12.38 6.39
C THR A 59 6.87 -12.23 4.93
N GLY A 60 7.51 -11.36 4.15
CA GLY A 60 7.18 -11.16 2.74
C GLY A 60 7.23 -12.45 1.92
N PRO A 61 8.38 -13.15 1.85
CA PRO A 61 8.49 -14.43 1.16
C PRO A 61 7.46 -15.46 1.60
N ARG A 62 7.23 -15.61 2.91
CA ARG A 62 6.25 -16.55 3.47
C ARG A 62 4.81 -16.24 3.04
N VAL A 63 4.42 -14.97 2.96
CA VAL A 63 3.09 -14.56 2.48
C VAL A 63 2.92 -14.91 1.01
N ILE A 64 3.93 -14.68 0.18
CA ILE A 64 3.93 -15.01 -1.24
C ILE A 64 3.89 -16.53 -1.46
N GLU A 65 4.67 -17.29 -0.70
CA GLU A 65 4.64 -18.76 -0.74
C GLU A 65 3.26 -19.30 -0.38
N GLU A 66 2.61 -18.78 0.67
CA GLU A 66 1.27 -19.20 1.04
C GLU A 66 0.23 -18.84 -0.04
N ALA A 67 0.34 -17.68 -0.70
CA ALA A 67 -0.50 -17.33 -1.83
C ALA A 67 -0.38 -18.33 -2.99
N LEU A 68 0.83 -18.74 -3.34
CA LEU A 68 1.07 -19.74 -4.39
C LEU A 68 0.54 -21.12 -3.99
N LYS A 69 0.77 -21.54 -2.77
CA LYS A 69 0.32 -22.83 -2.25
C LYS A 69 -1.21 -22.95 -2.27
N GLN A 70 -1.92 -21.89 -1.88
CA GLN A 70 -3.38 -21.92 -1.78
C GLN A 70 -4.07 -21.62 -3.12
N PHE A 71 -3.51 -20.72 -3.92
CA PHE A 71 -4.21 -20.17 -5.08
C PHE A 71 -3.44 -20.31 -6.41
N GLY A 72 -2.17 -20.66 -6.36
CA GLY A 72 -1.35 -20.98 -7.53
C GLY A 72 -0.89 -19.79 -8.37
N ARG A 73 -1.24 -18.54 -8.00
CA ARG A 73 -0.90 -17.32 -8.75
C ARG A 73 -0.97 -16.07 -7.90
N ILE A 74 -0.38 -14.98 -8.38
CA ILE A 74 -0.52 -13.63 -7.82
C ILE A 74 -0.75 -12.66 -8.98
N ASP A 75 -1.87 -11.95 -8.96
CA ASP A 75 -2.21 -10.93 -9.97
C ASP A 75 -1.88 -9.53 -9.49
N THR A 76 -2.14 -9.24 -8.21
CA THR A 76 -1.94 -7.91 -7.64
C THR A 76 -1.32 -8.01 -6.25
N LEU A 77 -0.25 -7.25 -6.01
CA LEU A 77 0.28 -6.97 -4.68
C LEU A 77 -0.07 -5.53 -4.30
N VAL A 78 -0.69 -5.34 -3.13
CA VAL A 78 -0.91 -4.02 -2.56
C VAL A 78 -0.01 -3.82 -1.34
N ASN A 79 1.01 -2.98 -1.48
CA ASN A 79 1.89 -2.53 -0.40
C ASN A 79 1.22 -1.39 0.37
N ASN A 80 0.39 -1.74 1.36
CA ASN A 80 -0.32 -0.79 2.20
C ASN A 80 0.25 -0.69 3.62
N ALA A 81 0.90 -1.74 4.12
CA ALA A 81 1.51 -1.70 5.44
C ALA A 81 2.47 -0.50 5.59
N GLY A 82 2.36 0.20 6.69
CA GLY A 82 3.20 1.34 6.99
C GLY A 82 2.86 1.99 8.31
N ILE A 83 3.81 2.70 8.87
CA ILE A 83 3.64 3.53 10.06
C ILE A 83 4.01 4.98 9.77
N PHE A 84 3.43 5.87 10.54
CA PHE A 84 3.64 7.30 10.45
C PHE A 84 4.02 7.87 11.83
N VAL A 85 5.09 8.65 11.88
CA VAL A 85 5.53 9.35 13.08
C VAL A 85 5.77 10.81 12.71
N ALA A 86 5.00 11.72 13.27
CA ALA A 86 5.22 13.16 13.14
C ALA A 86 6.15 13.64 14.26
N SER A 87 7.25 14.28 13.90
CA SER A 87 8.18 14.86 14.86
C SER A 87 9.07 15.93 14.18
N PRO A 88 9.52 16.97 14.89
CA PRO A 88 10.62 17.79 14.41
C PRO A 88 11.85 16.93 14.09
N PHE A 89 12.56 17.26 13.02
CA PHE A 89 13.69 16.43 12.55
C PHE A 89 14.73 16.12 13.62
N THR A 90 15.09 17.11 14.42
CA THR A 90 16.08 16.97 15.49
C THR A 90 15.61 16.18 16.71
N SER A 91 14.32 15.82 16.77
CA SER A 91 13.71 15.10 17.88
C SER A 91 13.42 13.62 17.55
N TYR A 92 13.67 13.17 16.32
CA TYR A 92 13.57 11.76 16.00
C TYR A 92 14.65 10.96 16.73
N THR A 93 14.25 9.84 17.33
CA THR A 93 15.19 8.88 17.93
C THR A 93 15.69 7.88 16.89
N ALA A 94 16.84 7.26 17.15
CA ALA A 94 17.35 6.16 16.30
C ALA A 94 16.36 4.98 16.23
N GLU A 95 15.63 4.73 17.31
CA GLU A 95 14.60 3.68 17.39
C GLU A 95 13.43 4.00 16.46
N GLN A 96 12.86 5.21 16.52
CA GLN A 96 11.79 5.64 15.60
C GLN A 96 12.23 5.58 14.14
N TYR A 97 13.47 6.00 13.86
CA TYR A 97 14.03 5.87 12.51
C TYR A 97 14.08 4.38 12.08
N GLY A 98 14.64 3.51 12.93
CA GLY A 98 14.74 2.07 12.64
C GLY A 98 13.38 1.43 12.40
N GLU A 99 12.39 1.70 13.25
CA GLU A 99 11.02 1.16 13.09
C GLU A 99 10.36 1.62 11.77
N VAL A 100 10.47 2.91 11.44
CA VAL A 100 9.85 3.46 10.22
C VAL A 100 10.55 2.89 8.98
N VAL A 101 11.86 2.78 8.97
CA VAL A 101 12.62 2.17 7.86
C VAL A 101 12.26 0.70 7.71
N ALA A 102 12.32 -0.08 8.79
CA ALA A 102 12.03 -1.51 8.75
C ALA A 102 10.59 -1.80 8.27
N THR A 103 9.61 -1.04 8.76
CA THR A 103 8.21 -1.25 8.36
C THR A 103 7.93 -0.76 6.94
N ASN A 104 8.35 0.48 6.61
CA ASN A 104 7.94 1.11 5.36
C ASN A 104 8.83 0.72 4.17
N LEU A 105 10.16 0.59 4.35
CA LEU A 105 11.09 0.28 3.27
C LEU A 105 11.45 -1.19 3.20
N ASP A 106 11.94 -1.80 4.29
CA ASP A 106 12.35 -3.21 4.24
C ASP A 106 11.14 -4.11 4.00
N GLY A 107 10.00 -3.79 4.65
CA GLY A 107 8.74 -4.48 4.41
C GLY A 107 8.28 -4.39 2.95
N PHE A 108 8.32 -3.20 2.35
CA PHE A 108 8.04 -3.02 0.92
C PHE A 108 9.01 -3.84 0.06
N PHE A 109 10.31 -3.75 0.35
CA PHE A 109 11.35 -4.37 -0.47
C PHE A 109 11.20 -5.90 -0.52
N HIS A 110 11.14 -6.57 0.63
CA HIS A 110 11.14 -8.03 0.69
C HIS A 110 9.90 -8.66 0.07
N ILE A 111 8.70 -8.12 0.34
CA ILE A 111 7.48 -8.69 -0.23
C ILE A 111 7.35 -8.38 -1.73
N THR A 112 7.79 -7.17 -2.15
CA THR A 112 7.74 -6.78 -3.57
C THR A 112 8.70 -7.62 -4.39
N GLN A 113 9.92 -7.85 -3.90
CA GLN A 113 10.91 -8.71 -4.57
C GLN A 113 10.35 -10.13 -4.77
N ALA A 114 9.82 -10.74 -3.70
CA ALA A 114 9.24 -12.08 -3.77
C ALA A 114 8.02 -12.14 -4.72
N ALA A 115 7.15 -11.13 -4.71
CA ALA A 115 5.99 -11.08 -5.60
C ALA A 115 6.39 -10.89 -7.06
N VAL A 116 7.32 -9.98 -7.34
CA VAL A 116 7.79 -9.69 -8.71
C VAL A 116 8.49 -10.91 -9.31
N GLU A 117 9.26 -11.67 -8.53
CA GLU A 117 9.86 -12.94 -8.98
C GLU A 117 8.81 -13.95 -9.47
N VAL A 118 7.67 -14.02 -8.77
CA VAL A 118 6.53 -14.87 -9.17
C VAL A 118 5.86 -14.31 -10.41
N MET A 119 5.56 -13.01 -10.43
CA MET A 119 4.91 -12.34 -11.55
C MET A 119 5.73 -12.42 -12.84
N GLU A 120 7.06 -12.36 -12.72
CA GLU A 120 7.98 -12.53 -13.85
C GLU A 120 7.85 -13.93 -14.49
N LYS A 121 7.81 -14.97 -13.67
CA LYS A 121 7.58 -16.36 -14.13
C LYS A 121 6.20 -16.55 -14.75
N GLN A 122 5.20 -15.80 -14.28
CA GLN A 122 3.84 -15.83 -14.83
C GLN A 122 3.70 -15.04 -16.14
N GLY A 123 4.56 -14.03 -16.39
CA GLY A 123 4.46 -13.11 -17.50
C GLY A 123 3.38 -12.02 -17.33
N PHE A 124 2.85 -11.83 -16.13
CA PHE A 124 1.88 -10.79 -15.79
C PHE A 124 1.92 -10.49 -14.29
N GLY A 125 1.52 -9.28 -13.92
CA GLY A 125 1.35 -8.87 -12.54
C GLY A 125 1.10 -7.37 -12.39
N HIS A 126 0.70 -6.98 -11.20
CA HIS A 126 0.53 -5.57 -10.83
C HIS A 126 0.94 -5.34 -9.39
N VAL A 127 1.78 -4.33 -9.16
CA VAL A 127 2.16 -3.85 -7.83
C VAL A 127 1.57 -2.47 -7.63
N VAL A 128 0.81 -2.25 -6.55
CA VAL A 128 0.31 -0.94 -6.14
C VAL A 128 0.83 -0.63 -4.74
N SER A 129 1.46 0.53 -4.57
CA SER A 129 1.97 0.96 -3.27
C SER A 129 1.21 2.16 -2.74
N ILE A 130 0.94 2.19 -1.43
CA ILE A 130 0.36 3.36 -0.76
C ILE A 130 1.50 4.25 -0.26
N THR A 131 1.61 5.45 -0.86
CA THR A 131 2.60 6.48 -0.52
C THR A 131 1.99 7.57 0.35
N THR A 132 2.27 8.82 0.13
CA THR A 132 1.69 10.00 0.81
C THR A 132 1.98 11.28 0.04
N THR A 133 1.05 12.22 0.03
CA THR A 133 1.23 13.56 -0.54
C THR A 133 2.34 14.37 0.11
N LEU A 134 2.76 14.01 1.34
CA LEU A 134 3.90 14.65 2.03
C LEU A 134 5.24 14.49 1.30
N VAL A 135 5.32 13.62 0.30
CA VAL A 135 6.48 13.51 -0.61
C VAL A 135 6.54 14.71 -1.55
N ASP A 136 5.41 15.09 -2.11
CA ASP A 136 5.30 16.14 -3.14
C ASP A 136 4.97 17.50 -2.54
N GLN A 137 4.18 17.54 -1.47
CA GLN A 137 3.73 18.76 -0.79
C GLN A 137 3.95 18.65 0.74
N PRO A 138 5.19 18.82 1.23
CA PRO A 138 5.48 18.85 2.66
C PRO A 138 4.87 20.09 3.31
N THR A 139 4.54 19.99 4.61
CA THR A 139 3.99 21.10 5.38
C THR A 139 4.67 21.23 6.75
N SER A 140 4.95 22.46 7.17
CA SER A 140 5.48 22.73 8.51
C SER A 140 4.47 22.45 9.63
N LYS A 141 3.17 22.36 9.30
CA LYS A 141 2.11 22.05 10.27
C LYS A 141 2.15 20.58 10.73
N VAL A 142 2.74 19.69 9.90
CA VAL A 142 2.89 18.26 10.20
C VAL A 142 4.32 17.85 9.83
N PRO A 143 5.31 18.07 10.73
CA PRO A 143 6.70 17.68 10.48
C PRO A 143 6.80 16.16 10.32
N SER A 144 7.28 15.68 9.15
CA SER A 144 7.14 14.27 8.77
C SER A 144 8.27 13.75 7.87
N VAL A 145 9.52 14.18 8.17
CA VAL A 145 10.68 13.83 7.32
C VAL A 145 10.83 12.32 7.13
N LEU A 146 10.58 11.49 8.15
CA LEU A 146 10.68 10.03 8.00
C LEU A 146 9.62 9.45 7.04
N ALA A 147 8.41 10.02 7.03
CA ALA A 147 7.39 9.64 6.06
C ALA A 147 7.82 10.04 4.64
N SER A 148 8.29 11.28 4.45
CA SER A 148 8.79 11.76 3.16
C SER A 148 9.98 10.95 2.66
N LEU A 149 10.94 10.60 3.54
CA LEU A 149 12.10 9.79 3.22
C LEU A 149 11.70 8.39 2.74
N THR A 150 10.87 7.70 3.52
CA THR A 150 10.52 6.29 3.23
C THR A 150 9.51 6.17 2.10
N LYS A 151 8.45 6.96 2.10
CA LYS A 151 7.43 6.95 1.04
C LYS A 151 7.93 7.59 -0.25
N GLY A 152 8.84 8.56 -0.18
CA GLY A 152 9.55 9.10 -1.34
C GLY A 152 10.45 8.07 -2.00
N GLY A 153 11.12 7.22 -1.22
CA GLY A 153 11.86 6.06 -1.72
C GLY A 153 10.95 5.08 -2.47
N ILE A 154 9.76 4.78 -1.92
CA ILE A 154 8.78 3.91 -2.59
C ILE A 154 8.26 4.55 -3.89
N ALA A 155 7.98 5.86 -3.90
CA ALA A 155 7.55 6.57 -5.11
C ALA A 155 8.60 6.52 -6.21
N ALA A 156 9.88 6.70 -5.87
CA ALA A 156 10.99 6.56 -6.82
C ALA A 156 11.14 5.11 -7.31
N ALA A 157 11.08 4.13 -6.39
CA ALA A 157 11.14 2.70 -6.73
C ALA A 157 9.97 2.27 -7.64
N THR A 158 8.77 2.82 -7.45
CA THR A 158 7.60 2.57 -8.31
C THR A 158 7.92 2.87 -9.78
N LYS A 159 8.52 4.02 -10.07
CA LYS A 159 8.89 4.41 -11.44
C LYS A 159 10.00 3.52 -12.00
N SER A 160 11.01 3.22 -11.19
CA SER A 160 12.13 2.36 -11.59
C SER A 160 11.66 0.95 -11.94
N LEU A 161 10.88 0.31 -11.07
CA LEU A 161 10.33 -1.02 -11.28
C LEU A 161 9.35 -1.06 -12.47
N ALA A 162 8.55 -0.01 -12.66
CA ALA A 162 7.63 0.09 -13.80
C ALA A 162 8.39 0.00 -15.14
N VAL A 163 9.50 0.74 -15.27
CA VAL A 163 10.32 0.73 -16.49
C VAL A 163 11.04 -0.61 -16.64
N GLU A 164 11.59 -1.15 -15.55
CA GLU A 164 12.36 -2.40 -15.57
C GLU A 164 11.52 -3.62 -15.98
N TYR A 165 10.26 -3.67 -15.54
CA TYR A 165 9.41 -4.85 -15.69
C TYR A 165 8.27 -4.71 -16.71
N ALA A 166 8.06 -3.54 -17.32
CA ALA A 166 6.97 -3.33 -18.29
C ALA A 166 6.99 -4.34 -19.45
N ALA A 167 8.16 -4.58 -20.04
CA ALA A 167 8.32 -5.53 -21.14
C ALA A 167 8.08 -7.01 -20.72
N ARG A 168 8.03 -7.29 -19.41
CA ARG A 168 7.77 -8.60 -18.82
C ARG A 168 6.29 -8.75 -18.37
N GLY A 169 5.43 -7.80 -18.76
CA GLY A 169 4.01 -7.84 -18.46
C GLY A 169 3.63 -7.43 -17.03
N ILE A 170 4.54 -6.80 -16.28
CA ILE A 170 4.30 -6.36 -14.91
C ILE A 170 4.15 -4.86 -14.88
N ARG A 171 3.05 -4.39 -14.26
CA ARG A 171 2.81 -2.96 -14.02
C ARG A 171 3.13 -2.63 -12.56
N VAL A 172 3.66 -1.43 -12.33
CA VAL A 172 3.95 -0.95 -10.98
C VAL A 172 3.47 0.49 -10.86
N ASN A 173 2.55 0.75 -9.92
CA ASN A 173 1.97 2.07 -9.68
C ASN A 173 1.92 2.36 -8.19
N ALA A 174 1.59 3.59 -7.83
CA ALA A 174 1.30 3.97 -6.46
C ALA A 174 0.07 4.87 -6.39
N VAL A 175 -0.60 4.83 -5.23
CA VAL A 175 -1.58 5.84 -4.81
C VAL A 175 -0.92 6.71 -3.75
N SER A 176 -1.05 8.03 -3.89
CA SER A 176 -0.54 9.04 -2.98
C SER A 176 -1.71 9.71 -2.24
N PRO A 177 -2.11 9.19 -1.07
CA PRO A 177 -3.21 9.73 -0.31
C PRO A 177 -2.87 11.08 0.34
N GLY A 178 -3.87 11.94 0.47
CA GLY A 178 -3.92 12.92 1.53
C GLY A 178 -4.18 12.26 2.89
N ILE A 179 -4.82 12.96 3.81
CA ILE A 179 -5.14 12.41 5.13
C ILE A 179 -6.49 11.70 5.06
N ILE A 180 -6.48 10.39 5.33
CA ILE A 180 -7.63 9.50 5.24
C ILE A 180 -8.14 9.18 6.64
N LYS A 181 -9.47 9.21 6.81
CA LYS A 181 -10.15 8.86 8.06
C LYS A 181 -10.00 7.38 8.37
N THR A 182 -9.02 7.07 9.19
CA THR A 182 -8.65 5.72 9.63
C THR A 182 -8.31 5.74 11.12
N PRO A 183 -8.17 4.58 11.79
CA PRO A 183 -7.70 4.52 13.18
C PRO A 183 -6.31 5.17 13.43
N MET A 184 -5.56 5.49 12.39
CA MET A 184 -4.28 6.21 12.50
C MET A 184 -4.48 7.66 12.97
N HIS A 185 -5.66 8.25 12.74
CA HIS A 185 -5.96 9.65 13.06
C HIS A 185 -7.05 9.72 14.11
N ALA A 186 -6.72 10.25 15.30
CA ALA A 186 -7.65 10.40 16.40
C ALA A 186 -8.77 11.39 16.02
N PRO A 187 -10.06 11.10 16.38
CA PRO A 187 -11.22 11.91 15.98
C PRO A 187 -11.09 13.40 16.33
N GLU A 188 -10.47 13.74 17.44
CA GLU A 188 -10.25 15.12 17.90
C GLU A 188 -9.31 15.92 17.00
N SER A 189 -8.52 15.26 16.15
CA SER A 189 -7.65 15.92 15.18
C SER A 189 -8.33 16.16 13.81
N HIS A 190 -9.50 15.59 13.57
CA HIS A 190 -10.12 15.55 12.24
C HIS A 190 -10.43 16.94 11.66
N GLU A 191 -10.90 17.89 12.48
CA GLU A 191 -11.18 19.26 12.02
C GLU A 191 -9.92 19.98 11.54
N PHE A 192 -8.84 19.89 12.34
CA PHE A 192 -7.53 20.44 11.96
C PHE A 192 -7.00 19.80 10.67
N LEU A 193 -7.05 18.47 10.60
CA LEU A 193 -6.52 17.70 9.47
C LEU A 193 -7.35 17.92 8.19
N ALA A 194 -8.67 18.11 8.30
CA ALA A 194 -9.54 18.45 7.17
C ALA A 194 -9.15 19.78 6.52
N GLY A 195 -8.79 20.78 7.34
CA GLY A 195 -8.31 22.08 6.88
C GLY A 195 -6.96 22.07 6.14
N LEU A 196 -6.28 20.93 6.07
CA LEU A 196 -5.07 20.74 5.26
C LEU A 196 -5.36 20.37 3.81
N HIS A 197 -6.64 20.16 3.46
CA HIS A 197 -7.05 19.83 2.11
C HIS A 197 -7.92 20.95 1.51
N PRO A 198 -7.70 21.37 0.26
CA PRO A 198 -8.58 22.35 -0.43
C PRO A 198 -10.06 21.99 -0.41
N VAL A 199 -10.41 20.70 -0.48
CA VAL A 199 -11.81 20.23 -0.38
C VAL A 199 -12.38 20.30 1.04
N ASN A 200 -11.58 20.71 2.03
CA ASN A 200 -11.94 20.90 3.43
C ASN A 200 -12.63 19.69 4.09
N ARG A 201 -12.20 18.49 3.74
CA ARG A 201 -12.56 17.22 4.40
C ARG A 201 -11.40 16.25 4.42
N LEU A 202 -11.46 15.28 5.31
CA LEU A 202 -10.62 14.07 5.21
C LEU A 202 -11.09 13.21 4.03
N GLY A 203 -10.17 12.46 3.44
CA GLY A 203 -10.53 11.37 2.55
C GLY A 203 -11.17 10.21 3.34
N GLU A 204 -12.04 9.47 2.70
CA GLU A 204 -12.59 8.22 3.22
C GLU A 204 -11.76 7.03 2.68
N VAL A 205 -11.86 5.88 3.34
CA VAL A 205 -11.20 4.65 2.87
C VAL A 205 -11.61 4.29 1.45
N SER A 206 -12.88 4.52 1.10
CA SER A 206 -13.42 4.30 -0.26
C SER A 206 -12.71 5.14 -1.33
N ASP A 207 -12.31 6.39 -1.02
CA ASP A 207 -11.60 7.24 -1.99
C ASP A 207 -10.28 6.55 -2.45
N ILE A 208 -9.59 5.85 -1.53
CA ILE A 208 -8.35 5.14 -1.84
C ILE A 208 -8.61 3.77 -2.48
N VAL A 209 -9.63 3.07 -2.01
CA VAL A 209 -10.05 1.78 -2.58
C VAL A 209 -10.38 1.95 -4.07
N ASP A 210 -11.17 2.95 -4.44
CA ASP A 210 -11.56 3.24 -5.82
C ASP A 210 -10.33 3.54 -6.70
N ALA A 211 -9.36 4.28 -6.18
CA ALA A 211 -8.12 4.58 -6.89
C ALA A 211 -7.26 3.32 -7.14
N VAL A 212 -7.13 2.44 -6.12
CA VAL A 212 -6.40 1.17 -6.28
C VAL A 212 -7.10 0.26 -7.29
N LEU A 213 -8.43 0.14 -7.23
CA LEU A 213 -9.21 -0.66 -8.18
C LEU A 213 -9.17 -0.06 -9.60
N TYR A 214 -9.13 1.27 -9.74
CA TYR A 214 -8.91 1.91 -11.04
C TYR A 214 -7.56 1.51 -11.63
N LEU A 215 -6.47 1.64 -10.87
CA LEU A 215 -5.13 1.25 -11.31
C LEU A 215 -5.05 -0.25 -11.64
N ASP A 216 -5.72 -1.08 -10.86
CA ASP A 216 -5.79 -2.52 -11.11
C ASP A 216 -6.46 -2.84 -12.46
N GLY A 217 -7.55 -2.15 -12.77
CA GLY A 217 -8.30 -2.28 -14.01
C GLY A 217 -7.75 -1.52 -15.22
N ALA A 218 -6.67 -0.76 -15.09
CA ALA A 218 -6.13 0.12 -16.13
C ALA A 218 -4.83 -0.46 -16.77
N PRO A 219 -4.92 -1.35 -17.78
CA PRO A 219 -3.78 -2.12 -18.27
C PRO A 219 -2.69 -1.28 -18.96
N PHE A 220 -2.99 -0.05 -19.35
CA PHE A 220 -2.04 0.87 -20.00
C PHE A 220 -1.41 1.88 -19.04
N VAL A 221 -1.67 1.74 -17.72
CA VAL A 221 -1.09 2.61 -16.67
C VAL A 221 0.00 1.85 -15.93
N THR A 222 1.23 2.37 -15.99
CA THR A 222 2.39 1.89 -15.22
C THR A 222 3.34 3.05 -14.93
N GLY A 223 3.99 3.07 -13.78
CA GLY A 223 4.87 4.16 -13.33
C GLY A 223 4.12 5.37 -12.77
N GLU A 224 2.79 5.28 -12.62
CA GLU A 224 1.95 6.37 -12.15
C GLU A 224 1.98 6.49 -10.62
N ILE A 225 1.96 7.74 -10.14
CA ILE A 225 1.70 8.09 -8.74
C ILE A 225 0.38 8.87 -8.71
N LEU A 226 -0.72 8.16 -8.48
CA LEU A 226 -2.06 8.73 -8.50
C LEU A 226 -2.36 9.46 -7.18
N HIS A 227 -2.48 10.78 -7.22
CA HIS A 227 -2.84 11.59 -6.06
C HIS A 227 -4.34 11.49 -5.77
N VAL A 228 -4.68 11.15 -4.53
CA VAL A 228 -6.04 11.09 -3.99
C VAL A 228 -6.05 11.85 -2.67
N ASP A 229 -6.04 13.16 -2.75
CA ASP A 229 -5.59 14.05 -1.69
C ASP A 229 -6.47 15.29 -1.46
N GLY A 230 -7.63 15.34 -2.10
CA GLY A 230 -8.52 16.50 -2.00
C GLY A 230 -7.91 17.82 -2.48
N GLY A 231 -6.93 17.74 -3.41
CA GLY A 231 -6.25 18.89 -4.01
C GLY A 231 -5.00 19.37 -3.25
N GLN A 232 -4.54 18.63 -2.23
CA GLN A 232 -3.42 19.06 -1.40
C GLN A 232 -2.15 19.34 -2.22
N VAL A 233 -1.79 18.49 -3.18
CA VAL A 233 -0.60 18.67 -4.03
C VAL A 233 -0.81 19.74 -5.10
N ALA A 234 -2.05 20.01 -5.52
CA ALA A 234 -2.34 21.04 -6.49
C ALA A 234 -2.10 22.48 -5.97
N GLY A 235 -2.07 22.64 -4.67
CA GLY A 235 -1.77 23.92 -4.00
C GLY A 235 -2.78 24.26 -2.90
N ILE A 236 -2.30 24.87 -1.83
CA ILE A 236 -3.07 25.43 -0.72
C ILE A 236 -2.88 26.95 -0.75
#